data_4a42f0d6da08f9be782ca915832775e3
#
_entry.id   4a42f0d6da08f9be782ca915832775e3
#
_cell.length_a   1.000
_cell.length_b   1.000
_cell.length_c   1.000
_cell.angle_alpha   90.00
_cell.angle_beta   90.00
_cell.angle_gamma   90.00
#
_symmetry.space_group_name_H-M   'P 1'
#
loop_
_entity.id
_entity.type
_entity.pdbx_description
1 polymer ?
#
loop_
_entity_poly.entity_id
_entity_poly.type
_entity_poly.pdbx_seq_one_letter_code
_entity_poly.pdbx_strand_id
1 'polypeptide(L)'
;RHTTGHISDITCGMWHPLDDTHFMTGGSDSTIRLWDVNHKASQKTVIVLRSKNRGTKTQVSAATYTPDARAIVATGQDGAMYMWATNGNYARPSATVQGAHTASQSATSLAASSDGYTLASRGADDSLKLWDLRQLRSPLAEKQELPNGSDHTDVLFSPDGRQVMTGLASVPGGSMRTSDPLSQWGQLAVFTSDTLHQQLVYPVAQSSVIRIAWHARLDQVFASTRDGSVHVFYDEHASQLGALLSVNKRARTRTNPFADDGSQTDPYADVPIIIPEETDHDDWLDPVYKKPQFPRNPKNARVPERPLEGRGKGGRIG
;
A
#
# COMPACT_ATOMS: atom_id res chain seq x y z
N ARG A 1 19.95 23.31 5.27
CA ARG A 1 18.90 23.10 6.30
C ARG A 1 18.49 21.64 6.21
N HIS A 2 18.69 20.88 7.27
CA HIS A 2 18.16 19.52 7.37
C HIS A 2 16.67 19.61 7.63
N THR A 3 15.86 19.14 6.67
CA THR A 3 14.42 19.04 6.86
C THR A 3 14.12 17.87 7.80
N THR A 4 13.15 18.03 8.69
CA THR A 4 12.73 17.00 9.65
C THR A 4 11.89 15.89 9.02
N GLY A 5 11.47 16.04 7.76
CA GLY A 5 10.65 15.08 7.02
C GLY A 5 10.86 15.18 5.52
N HIS A 6 10.21 14.31 4.75
CA HIS A 6 10.19 14.40 3.29
C HIS A 6 9.56 15.72 2.85
N ILE A 7 10.05 16.27 1.76
CA ILE A 7 9.56 17.53 1.16
C ILE A 7 8.78 17.29 -0.13
N SER A 8 8.65 16.04 -0.55
CA SER A 8 7.92 15.60 -1.72
C SER A 8 7.22 14.29 -1.41
N ASP A 9 6.52 13.71 -2.40
CA ASP A 9 5.73 12.51 -2.25
C ASP A 9 6.55 11.32 -1.77
N ILE A 10 5.97 10.50 -0.90
CA ILE A 10 6.55 9.25 -0.44
C ILE A 10 6.13 8.17 -1.43
N THR A 11 7.10 7.52 -2.06
CA THR A 11 6.88 6.48 -3.06
C THR A 11 6.82 5.08 -2.46
N CYS A 12 7.58 4.83 -1.42
CA CYS A 12 7.66 3.54 -0.77
C CYS A 12 7.91 3.66 0.73
N GLY A 13 7.54 2.63 1.47
CA GLY A 13 7.79 2.54 2.90
C GLY A 13 7.80 1.07 3.34
N MET A 14 8.69 0.74 4.27
CA MET A 14 8.83 -0.61 4.79
C MET A 14 9.33 -0.60 6.22
N TRP A 15 8.77 -1.48 7.04
CA TRP A 15 9.26 -1.75 8.38
C TRP A 15 10.59 -2.50 8.31
N HIS A 16 11.42 -2.27 9.32
CA HIS A 16 12.64 -3.05 9.49
C HIS A 16 12.28 -4.51 9.82
N PRO A 17 12.84 -5.51 9.12
CA PRO A 17 12.35 -6.89 9.21
C PRO A 17 12.61 -7.55 10.57
N LEU A 18 13.56 -7.05 11.36
CA LEU A 18 13.97 -7.63 12.66
C LEU A 18 13.70 -6.71 13.85
N ASP A 19 13.21 -5.48 13.61
CA ASP A 19 13.04 -4.47 14.67
C ASP A 19 11.77 -3.67 14.45
N ASP A 20 10.78 -3.85 15.30
CA ASP A 20 9.46 -3.21 15.23
C ASP A 20 9.51 -1.70 15.50
N THR A 21 10.63 -1.17 15.94
CA THR A 21 10.79 0.25 16.26
C THR A 21 11.34 1.09 15.11
N HIS A 22 11.86 0.44 14.07
CA HIS A 22 12.47 1.11 12.93
C HIS A 22 11.69 0.87 11.64
N PHE A 23 11.64 1.90 10.80
CA PHE A 23 11.11 1.81 9.45
C PHE A 23 11.86 2.73 8.51
N MET A 24 11.74 2.49 7.22
CA MET A 24 12.26 3.38 6.18
C MET A 24 11.14 3.92 5.32
N THR A 25 11.39 5.08 4.74
CA THR A 25 10.57 5.67 3.68
C THR A 25 11.46 6.17 2.56
N GLY A 26 11.05 5.96 1.32
CA GLY A 26 11.66 6.53 0.13
C GLY A 26 10.74 7.55 -0.51
N GLY A 27 11.29 8.59 -1.09
CA GLY A 27 10.49 9.67 -1.66
C GLY A 27 11.04 10.26 -2.96
N SER A 28 10.16 11.01 -3.62
CA SER A 28 10.50 11.77 -4.84
C SER A 28 11.48 12.92 -4.57
N ASP A 29 11.77 13.24 -3.30
CA ASP A 29 12.81 14.18 -2.90
C ASP A 29 14.23 13.61 -3.03
N SER A 30 14.37 12.44 -3.64
CA SER A 30 15.64 11.72 -3.85
C SER A 30 16.28 11.25 -2.54
N THR A 31 15.49 11.04 -1.50
CA THR A 31 16.00 10.57 -0.21
C THR A 31 15.31 9.29 0.24
N ILE A 32 16.08 8.42 0.90
CA ILE A 32 15.56 7.36 1.75
C ILE A 32 15.83 7.78 3.17
N ARG A 33 14.81 7.73 4.02
CA ARG A 33 14.90 8.14 5.42
C ARG A 33 14.62 6.96 6.32
N LEU A 34 15.48 6.81 7.32
CA LEU A 34 15.34 5.81 8.36
C LEU A 34 14.78 6.48 9.60
N TRP A 35 13.75 5.91 10.17
CA TRP A 35 12.99 6.45 11.28
C TRP A 35 13.05 5.51 12.48
N ASP A 36 12.92 6.09 13.65
CA ASP A 36 12.73 5.40 14.91
C ASP A 36 11.42 5.88 15.53
N VAL A 37 10.49 4.96 15.80
CA VAL A 37 9.18 5.26 16.38
C VAL A 37 9.31 5.97 17.74
N ASN A 38 10.34 5.67 18.48
CA ASN A 38 10.61 6.27 19.79
C ASN A 38 11.11 7.72 19.69
N HIS A 39 11.66 8.11 18.53
CA HIS A 39 12.20 9.44 18.27
C HIS A 39 11.37 10.16 17.19
N LYS A 40 10.14 10.51 17.52
CA LYS A 40 9.13 11.06 16.59
C LYS A 40 9.49 12.42 15.97
N ALA A 41 10.45 13.14 16.52
CA ALA A 41 10.75 14.51 16.10
C ALA A 41 11.62 14.61 14.84
N SER A 42 12.36 13.56 14.48
CA SER A 42 13.29 13.58 13.35
C SER A 42 13.66 12.18 12.86
N GLN A 43 14.06 12.13 11.60
CA GLN A 43 14.66 10.93 11.04
C GLN A 43 16.01 10.61 11.70
N LYS A 44 16.32 9.33 11.86
CA LYS A 44 17.60 8.83 12.37
C LYS A 44 18.73 9.02 11.34
N THR A 45 18.45 8.74 10.07
CA THR A 45 19.43 8.80 8.98
C THR A 45 18.75 9.21 7.68
N VAL A 46 19.48 9.93 6.83
CA VAL A 46 19.05 10.30 5.48
C VAL A 46 20.07 9.79 4.48
N ILE A 47 19.62 8.97 3.55
CA ILE A 47 20.38 8.45 2.41
C ILE A 47 19.95 9.26 1.19
N VAL A 48 20.89 9.86 0.46
CA VAL A 48 20.58 10.63 -0.75
C VAL A 48 20.94 9.81 -1.97
N LEU A 49 19.93 9.51 -2.80
CA LEU A 49 20.16 8.86 -4.08
C LEU A 49 20.81 9.83 -5.06
N ARG A 50 21.92 9.40 -5.66
CA ARG A 50 22.62 10.13 -6.72
C ARG A 50 22.94 9.20 -7.88
N SER A 51 22.58 9.63 -9.08
CA SER A 51 22.97 8.93 -10.29
C SER A 51 24.49 8.85 -10.42
N LYS A 52 25.01 7.65 -10.65
CA LYS A 52 26.45 7.41 -10.80
C LYS A 52 27.04 8.19 -11.97
N ASN A 53 26.30 8.30 -13.06
CA ASN A 53 26.81 8.91 -14.30
C ASN A 53 26.87 10.43 -14.24
N ARG A 54 25.92 11.08 -13.56
CA ARG A 54 25.79 12.54 -13.56
C ARG A 54 26.01 13.16 -12.19
N GLY A 55 26.06 12.36 -11.11
CA GLY A 55 26.12 12.87 -9.73
C GLY A 55 24.87 13.65 -9.30
N THR A 56 23.88 13.78 -10.19
CA THR A 56 22.61 14.45 -9.93
C THR A 56 21.75 13.61 -9.02
N LYS A 57 20.91 14.26 -8.21
CA LYS A 57 19.91 13.57 -7.42
C LYS A 57 18.90 12.89 -8.33
N THR A 58 18.52 11.64 -8.00
CA THR A 58 17.48 10.88 -8.70
C THR A 58 16.39 10.48 -7.71
N GLN A 59 15.13 10.56 -8.13
CA GLN A 59 14.00 10.20 -7.28
C GLN A 59 14.02 8.70 -6.94
N VAL A 60 13.61 8.36 -5.74
CA VAL A 60 13.43 6.97 -5.32
C VAL A 60 12.10 6.47 -5.88
N SER A 61 12.13 5.37 -6.62
CA SER A 61 10.91 4.74 -7.14
C SER A 61 10.43 3.61 -6.23
N ALA A 62 11.34 2.72 -5.80
CA ALA A 62 11.05 1.67 -4.84
C ALA A 62 12.24 1.42 -3.93
N ALA A 63 12.02 0.94 -2.73
CA ALA A 63 13.06 0.52 -1.80
C ALA A 63 12.58 -0.63 -0.92
N THR A 64 13.50 -1.54 -0.57
CA THR A 64 13.22 -2.69 0.29
C THR A 64 14.42 -2.98 1.19
N TYR A 65 14.16 -3.58 2.36
CA TYR A 65 15.19 -4.24 3.16
C TYR A 65 15.42 -5.67 2.67
N THR A 66 16.62 -6.18 2.84
CA THR A 66 16.82 -7.64 2.83
C THR A 66 16.20 -8.25 4.09
N PRO A 67 15.69 -9.50 4.07
CA PRO A 67 15.07 -10.12 5.24
C PRO A 67 15.98 -10.24 6.47
N ASP A 68 17.28 -10.34 6.25
CA ASP A 68 18.31 -10.34 7.29
C ASP A 68 18.69 -8.93 7.79
N ALA A 69 18.04 -7.91 7.28
CA ALA A 69 18.28 -6.49 7.56
C ALA A 69 19.72 -6.00 7.30
N ARG A 70 20.51 -6.75 6.56
CA ARG A 70 21.92 -6.39 6.29
C ARG A 70 22.09 -5.39 5.18
N ALA A 71 21.11 -5.25 4.30
CA ALA A 71 21.16 -4.30 3.20
C ALA A 71 19.83 -3.62 2.96
N ILE A 72 19.91 -2.41 2.42
CA ILE A 72 18.81 -1.68 1.81
C ILE A 72 19.07 -1.65 0.32
N VAL A 73 18.08 -2.06 -0.47
CA VAL A 73 18.12 -1.96 -1.93
C VAL A 73 17.08 -0.96 -2.37
N ALA A 74 17.45 -0.07 -3.27
CA ALA A 74 16.53 0.90 -3.83
C ALA A 74 16.75 1.09 -5.33
N THR A 75 15.72 1.49 -6.01
CA THR A 75 15.75 1.86 -7.42
C THR A 75 15.46 3.34 -7.59
N GLY A 76 16.16 3.94 -8.53
CA GLY A 76 15.97 5.34 -8.89
C GLY A 76 15.20 5.49 -10.20
N GLN A 77 14.64 6.66 -10.42
CA GLN A 77 13.97 7.01 -11.68
C GLN A 77 14.93 7.06 -12.88
N ASP A 78 16.24 7.01 -12.63
CA ASP A 78 17.26 6.85 -13.67
C ASP A 78 17.39 5.39 -14.18
N GLY A 79 16.54 4.47 -13.68
CA GLY A 79 16.56 3.06 -14.03
C GLY A 79 17.71 2.28 -13.39
N ALA A 80 18.47 2.88 -12.48
CA ALA A 80 19.54 2.21 -11.77
C ALA A 80 19.05 1.62 -10.42
N MET A 81 19.73 0.55 -10.00
CA MET A 81 19.54 -0.08 -8.70
C MET A 81 20.76 0.17 -7.82
N TYR A 82 20.49 0.50 -6.57
CA TYR A 82 21.49 0.85 -5.57
C TYR A 82 21.33 -0.02 -4.34
N MET A 83 22.44 -0.44 -3.76
CA MET A 83 22.44 -1.22 -2.52
C MET A 83 23.37 -0.58 -1.48
N TRP A 84 22.91 -0.50 -0.24
CA TRP A 84 23.69 -0.05 0.93
C TRP A 84 23.70 -1.13 1.98
N ALA A 85 24.87 -1.35 2.59
CA ALA A 85 24.98 -2.18 3.77
C ALA A 85 24.49 -1.38 5.00
N THR A 86 23.65 -1.98 5.84
CA THR A 86 23.07 -1.30 7.02
C THR A 86 24.07 -1.05 8.14
N ASN A 87 25.14 -1.81 8.19
CA ASN A 87 26.25 -1.63 9.13
C ASN A 87 27.33 -0.67 8.63
N GLY A 88 27.16 -0.08 7.44
CA GLY A 88 28.13 0.77 6.77
C GLY A 88 27.78 2.25 6.80
N ASN A 89 28.58 3.00 6.04
CA ASN A 89 28.31 4.41 5.82
C ASN A 89 27.35 4.56 4.62
N TYR A 90 26.20 5.17 4.86
CA TYR A 90 25.19 5.43 3.82
C TYR A 90 25.54 6.51 2.80
N ALA A 91 26.73 7.12 2.90
CA ALA A 91 27.15 8.18 1.99
C ALA A 91 27.35 7.69 0.54
N ARG A 92 27.72 6.42 0.38
CA ARG A 92 27.92 5.79 -0.93
C ARG A 92 27.28 4.40 -0.94
N PRO A 93 26.61 4.01 -2.04
CA PRO A 93 26.12 2.65 -2.17
C PRO A 93 27.28 1.66 -2.24
N SER A 94 27.12 0.50 -1.63
CA SER A 94 28.05 -0.63 -1.67
C SER A 94 28.09 -1.28 -3.06
N ALA A 95 26.95 -1.31 -3.75
CA ALA A 95 26.82 -1.79 -5.11
C ALA A 95 25.84 -0.91 -5.91
N THR A 96 26.05 -0.83 -7.21
CA THR A 96 25.18 -0.08 -8.14
C THR A 96 25.11 -0.81 -9.47
N VAL A 97 23.90 -1.08 -9.94
CA VAL A 97 23.63 -1.59 -11.29
C VAL A 97 23.03 -0.47 -12.12
N GLN A 98 23.70 -0.10 -13.20
CA GLN A 98 23.19 0.87 -14.15
C GLN A 98 22.30 0.16 -15.16
N GLY A 99 21.16 0.77 -15.52
CA GLY A 99 20.25 0.17 -16.50
C GLY A 99 19.59 -1.12 -16.01
N ALA A 100 19.32 -1.23 -14.70
CA ALA A 100 18.55 -2.35 -14.17
C ALA A 100 17.15 -2.40 -14.80
N HIS A 101 16.53 -1.24 -15.00
CA HIS A 101 15.35 -1.01 -15.83
C HIS A 101 15.60 0.15 -16.80
N THR A 102 14.71 0.34 -17.74
CA THR A 102 14.80 1.43 -18.69
C THR A 102 14.72 2.78 -17.97
N ALA A 103 15.61 3.70 -18.30
CA ALA A 103 15.55 5.05 -17.75
C ALA A 103 14.21 5.71 -18.10
N SER A 104 13.61 6.42 -17.16
CA SER A 104 12.25 6.96 -17.18
C SER A 104 11.09 5.95 -17.03
N GLN A 105 11.36 4.67 -17.10
CA GLN A 105 10.45 3.57 -16.80
C GLN A 105 11.04 2.72 -15.67
N SER A 106 11.28 3.35 -14.54
CA SER A 106 11.95 2.76 -13.37
C SER A 106 11.22 1.56 -12.81
N ALA A 107 11.87 0.86 -11.89
CA ALA A 107 11.18 -0.19 -11.16
C ALA A 107 10.02 0.38 -10.33
N THR A 108 8.88 -0.27 -10.41
CA THR A 108 7.67 0.09 -9.66
C THR A 108 7.64 -0.53 -8.28
N SER A 109 8.26 -1.70 -8.13
CA SER A 109 8.34 -2.44 -6.88
C SER A 109 9.58 -3.31 -6.81
N LEU A 110 10.04 -3.55 -5.58
CA LEU A 110 11.12 -4.46 -5.21
C LEU A 110 10.63 -5.42 -4.15
N ALA A 111 10.95 -6.68 -4.26
CA ALA A 111 10.73 -7.68 -3.24
C ALA A 111 11.99 -8.53 -3.01
N ALA A 112 12.35 -8.75 -1.76
CA ALA A 112 13.42 -9.65 -1.39
C ALA A 112 12.83 -11.01 -0.99
N SER A 113 13.45 -12.09 -1.47
CA SER A 113 13.06 -13.45 -1.11
C SER A 113 13.48 -13.77 0.33
N SER A 114 12.74 -14.67 0.97
CA SER A 114 13.05 -15.19 2.32
C SER A 114 14.44 -15.83 2.45
N ASP A 115 15.05 -16.23 1.33
CA ASP A 115 16.42 -16.75 1.30
C ASP A 115 17.50 -15.67 1.61
N GLY A 116 17.16 -14.40 1.54
CA GLY A 116 18.05 -13.26 1.77
C GLY A 116 19.00 -12.93 0.63
N TYR A 117 18.97 -13.67 -0.47
CA TYR A 117 19.92 -13.51 -1.59
C TYR A 117 19.24 -13.15 -2.91
N THR A 118 18.00 -13.57 -3.09
CA THR A 118 17.24 -13.31 -4.32
C THR A 118 16.38 -12.07 -4.17
N LEU A 119 16.45 -11.20 -5.16
CA LEU A 119 15.61 -10.00 -5.26
C LEU A 119 14.83 -10.05 -6.56
N ALA A 120 13.55 -9.71 -6.49
CA ALA A 120 12.72 -9.47 -7.65
C ALA A 120 12.50 -7.96 -7.84
N SER A 121 12.57 -7.48 -9.07
CA SER A 121 12.21 -6.11 -9.43
C SER A 121 11.18 -6.11 -10.54
N ARG A 122 10.11 -5.36 -10.35
CA ARG A 122 9.08 -5.10 -11.35
C ARG A 122 9.32 -3.72 -11.95
N GLY A 123 9.36 -3.63 -13.28
CA GLY A 123 9.56 -2.37 -13.98
C GLY A 123 8.29 -1.82 -14.62
N ALA A 124 8.22 -0.51 -14.79
CA ALA A 124 7.26 0.14 -15.67
C ALA A 124 7.54 -0.13 -17.16
N ASP A 125 8.70 -0.72 -17.47
CA ASP A 125 9.13 -1.20 -18.79
C ASP A 125 8.56 -2.58 -19.16
N ASP A 126 7.47 -2.99 -18.52
CA ASP A 126 6.81 -4.28 -18.72
C ASP A 126 7.71 -5.49 -18.45
N SER A 127 8.79 -5.31 -17.68
CA SER A 127 9.73 -6.37 -17.33
C SER A 127 9.64 -6.77 -15.86
N LEU A 128 9.90 -8.05 -15.59
CA LEU A 128 10.15 -8.63 -14.28
C LEU A 128 11.53 -9.25 -14.29
N LYS A 129 12.39 -8.90 -13.34
CA LYS A 129 13.77 -9.38 -13.28
C LYS A 129 14.10 -9.94 -11.92
N LEU A 130 14.92 -10.98 -11.91
CA LEU A 130 15.49 -11.58 -10.70
C LEU A 130 16.99 -11.25 -10.61
N TRP A 131 17.46 -11.01 -9.40
CA TRP A 131 18.82 -10.60 -9.12
C TRP A 131 19.41 -11.42 -7.97
N ASP A 132 20.72 -11.70 -8.05
CA ASP A 132 21.48 -12.21 -6.90
C ASP A 132 22.14 -11.01 -6.19
N LEU A 133 21.77 -10.78 -4.93
CA LEU A 133 22.30 -9.69 -4.10
C LEU A 133 23.80 -9.86 -3.79
N ARG A 134 24.32 -11.07 -3.86
CA ARG A 134 25.76 -11.35 -3.67
C ARG A 134 26.58 -10.96 -4.90
N GLN A 135 25.96 -11.00 -6.08
CA GLN A 135 26.58 -10.66 -7.34
C GLN A 135 25.67 -9.74 -8.16
N LEU A 136 25.39 -8.57 -7.62
CA LEU A 136 24.48 -7.59 -8.21
C LEU A 136 25.12 -6.94 -9.46
N ARG A 137 25.18 -7.64 -10.58
CA ARG A 137 25.76 -7.15 -11.85
C ARG A 137 24.81 -7.29 -13.02
N SER A 138 24.20 -8.45 -13.17
CA SER A 138 23.25 -8.79 -14.24
C SER A 138 22.08 -9.54 -13.63
N PRO A 139 20.90 -9.47 -14.25
CA PRO A 139 19.77 -10.26 -13.80
C PRO A 139 20.06 -11.76 -13.98
N LEU A 140 19.60 -12.58 -13.06
CA LEU A 140 19.61 -14.06 -13.14
C LEU A 140 18.62 -14.52 -14.19
N ALA A 141 17.44 -13.95 -14.20
CA ALA A 141 16.38 -14.21 -15.13
C ALA A 141 15.60 -12.92 -15.42
N GLU A 142 15.06 -12.83 -16.61
CA GLU A 142 14.24 -11.71 -17.06
C GLU A 142 13.03 -12.23 -17.83
N LYS A 143 11.86 -11.67 -17.50
CA LYS A 143 10.60 -11.90 -18.21
C LYS A 143 10.10 -10.54 -18.71
N GLN A 144 9.87 -10.44 -19.99
CA GLN A 144 9.29 -9.27 -20.66
C GLN A 144 7.84 -9.54 -21.06
N GLU A 145 7.20 -8.54 -21.64
CA GLU A 145 5.82 -8.59 -22.13
C GLU A 145 4.80 -8.79 -21.00
N LEU A 146 5.07 -8.17 -19.84
CA LEU A 146 4.16 -8.13 -18.71
C LEU A 146 3.50 -6.74 -18.64
N PRO A 147 2.29 -6.54 -19.18
CA PRO A 147 1.66 -5.22 -19.25
C PRO A 147 1.58 -4.59 -17.86
N ASN A 148 2.05 -3.35 -17.76
CA ASN A 148 2.00 -2.56 -16.54
C ASN A 148 1.06 -1.36 -16.69
N GLY A 149 0.07 -1.26 -15.82
CA GLY A 149 -0.94 -0.19 -15.86
C GLY A 149 -0.75 0.88 -14.80
N SER A 150 0.30 0.79 -13.98
CA SER A 150 0.53 1.72 -12.87
C SER A 150 1.99 1.76 -12.46
N ASP A 151 2.44 2.96 -12.06
CA ASP A 151 3.77 3.15 -11.46
C ASP A 151 3.92 2.50 -10.06
N HIS A 152 2.86 1.84 -9.57
CA HIS A 152 2.80 1.21 -8.26
C HIS A 152 2.50 -0.29 -8.32
N THR A 153 2.66 -0.93 -9.49
CA THR A 153 2.44 -2.36 -9.62
C THR A 153 3.45 -3.14 -8.79
N ASP A 154 2.93 -4.00 -7.91
CA ASP A 154 3.76 -4.76 -6.98
C ASP A 154 4.33 -6.05 -7.58
N VAL A 155 5.42 -6.47 -6.98
CA VAL A 155 5.95 -7.83 -7.03
C VAL A 155 6.14 -8.34 -5.61
N LEU A 156 5.91 -9.62 -5.40
CA LEU A 156 6.17 -10.28 -4.12
C LEU A 156 6.62 -11.73 -4.33
N PHE A 157 7.33 -12.25 -3.35
CA PHE A 157 7.61 -13.69 -3.26
C PHE A 157 6.53 -14.38 -2.45
N SER A 158 6.29 -15.66 -2.76
CA SER A 158 5.54 -16.53 -1.87
C SER A 158 6.27 -16.70 -0.54
N PRO A 159 5.58 -17.02 0.56
CA PRO A 159 6.19 -17.22 1.87
C PRO A 159 7.28 -18.29 1.89
N ASP A 160 7.17 -19.30 1.02
CA ASP A 160 8.16 -20.37 0.86
C ASP A 160 9.33 -19.98 -0.06
N GLY A 161 9.30 -18.79 -0.68
CA GLY A 161 10.32 -18.29 -1.59
C GLY A 161 10.37 -18.95 -2.97
N ARG A 162 9.48 -19.87 -3.28
CA ARG A 162 9.51 -20.67 -4.53
C ARG A 162 8.83 -20.00 -5.70
N GLN A 163 7.95 -19.07 -5.44
CA GLN A 163 7.15 -18.38 -6.45
C GLN A 163 7.31 -16.87 -6.34
N VAL A 164 7.14 -16.22 -7.48
CA VAL A 164 7.07 -14.75 -7.59
C VAL A 164 5.73 -14.40 -8.20
N MET A 165 5.03 -13.46 -7.59
CA MET A 165 3.75 -12.97 -8.07
C MET A 165 3.84 -11.51 -8.48
N THR A 166 3.13 -11.15 -9.53
CA THR A 166 2.96 -9.74 -9.94
C THR A 166 1.59 -9.49 -10.55
N GLY A 167 1.13 -8.25 -10.45
CA GLY A 167 -0.06 -7.79 -11.13
C GLY A 167 0.20 -7.46 -12.59
N LEU A 168 -0.78 -7.72 -13.44
CA LEU A 168 -0.78 -7.32 -14.84
C LEU A 168 -1.92 -6.34 -15.11
N ALA A 169 -1.68 -5.43 -16.03
CA ALA A 169 -2.68 -4.47 -16.47
C ALA A 169 -3.76 -5.12 -17.34
N SER A 170 -4.96 -4.60 -17.25
CA SER A 170 -5.97 -4.80 -18.29
C SER A 170 -5.59 -3.96 -19.52
N VAL A 171 -5.61 -4.57 -20.69
CA VAL A 171 -5.36 -3.88 -21.96
C VAL A 171 -6.69 -3.73 -22.70
N PRO A 172 -7.40 -2.59 -22.58
CA PRO A 172 -8.63 -2.37 -23.27
C PRO A 172 -8.40 -2.35 -24.80
N GLY A 173 -9.17 -3.14 -25.52
CA GLY A 173 -9.13 -3.12 -26.98
C GLY A 173 -8.17 -4.07 -27.66
N GLY A 174 -7.53 -4.97 -26.90
CA GLY A 174 -6.63 -5.99 -27.43
C GLY A 174 -5.56 -5.38 -28.36
N SER A 175 -4.33 -5.28 -27.90
CA SER A 175 -3.23 -5.05 -28.84
C SER A 175 -3.38 -6.08 -29.96
N MET A 176 -3.23 -5.70 -31.23
CA MET A 176 -3.35 -6.58 -32.40
C MET A 176 -2.49 -7.86 -32.35
N ARG A 177 -1.76 -8.08 -31.26
CA ARG A 177 -0.84 -9.20 -31.07
C ARG A 177 -1.41 -10.34 -30.22
N THR A 178 -2.49 -10.14 -29.45
CA THR A 178 -3.10 -11.21 -28.65
C THR A 178 -4.60 -11.15 -28.79
N SER A 179 -5.16 -12.12 -29.50
CA SER A 179 -6.62 -12.37 -29.62
C SER A 179 -7.20 -13.05 -28.36
N ASP A 180 -6.49 -12.99 -27.23
CA ASP A 180 -6.94 -13.60 -25.99
C ASP A 180 -8.02 -12.72 -25.32
N PRO A 181 -9.24 -13.24 -25.14
CA PRO A 181 -10.32 -12.50 -24.48
C PRO A 181 -9.99 -12.14 -23.03
N LEU A 182 -8.99 -12.81 -22.43
CA LEU A 182 -8.51 -12.55 -21.07
C LEU A 182 -7.60 -11.33 -20.97
N SER A 183 -7.09 -10.81 -22.09
CA SER A 183 -6.22 -9.60 -22.10
C SER A 183 -6.95 -8.34 -21.65
N GLN A 184 -8.29 -8.33 -21.70
CA GLN A 184 -9.12 -7.23 -21.20
C GLN A 184 -9.23 -7.20 -19.67
N TRP A 185 -8.79 -8.27 -19.00
CA TRP A 185 -8.82 -8.41 -17.55
C TRP A 185 -7.46 -8.07 -16.97
N GLY A 186 -7.46 -7.38 -15.83
CA GLY A 186 -6.29 -7.35 -14.95
C GLY A 186 -6.07 -8.75 -14.39
N GLN A 187 -4.83 -9.19 -14.41
CA GLN A 187 -4.48 -10.56 -14.10
C GLN A 187 -3.47 -10.61 -12.95
N LEU A 188 -3.49 -11.69 -12.22
CA LEU A 188 -2.46 -12.08 -11.28
C LEU A 188 -1.59 -13.14 -11.94
N ALA A 189 -0.32 -12.86 -12.15
CA ALA A 189 0.63 -13.79 -12.75
C ALA A 189 1.58 -14.36 -11.69
N VAL A 190 1.80 -15.67 -11.77
CA VAL A 190 2.67 -16.44 -10.87
C VAL A 190 3.77 -17.10 -11.69
N PHE A 191 5.00 -16.91 -11.23
CA PHE A 191 6.22 -17.42 -11.86
C PHE A 191 7.03 -18.24 -10.86
N THR A 192 7.91 -19.12 -11.35
CA THR A 192 8.95 -19.74 -10.51
C THR A 192 10.00 -18.72 -10.13
N SER A 193 10.56 -18.84 -8.93
CA SER A 193 11.55 -17.89 -8.40
C SER A 193 12.98 -18.11 -8.93
N ASP A 194 13.21 -19.13 -9.72
CA ASP A 194 14.53 -19.45 -10.30
C ASP A 194 14.67 -18.98 -11.76
N THR A 195 13.70 -19.32 -12.58
CA THR A 195 13.76 -19.15 -14.05
C THR A 195 12.71 -18.18 -14.60
N LEU A 196 11.84 -17.66 -13.75
CA LEU A 196 10.64 -16.87 -14.15
C LEU A 196 9.77 -17.62 -15.17
N HIS A 197 9.72 -18.96 -15.07
CA HIS A 197 8.77 -19.72 -15.85
C HIS A 197 7.36 -19.44 -15.36
N GLN A 198 6.47 -19.07 -16.26
CA GLN A 198 5.09 -18.76 -15.94
C GLN A 198 4.34 -20.04 -15.55
N GLN A 199 3.83 -20.08 -14.33
CA GLN A 199 3.07 -21.21 -13.81
C GLN A 199 1.57 -21.00 -13.98
N LEU A 200 1.10 -19.83 -13.61
CA LEU A 200 -0.32 -19.51 -13.59
C LEU A 200 -0.54 -18.05 -13.96
N VAL A 201 -1.61 -17.79 -14.70
CA VAL A 201 -2.17 -16.47 -14.88
C VAL A 201 -3.66 -16.53 -14.58
N TYR A 202 -4.11 -15.76 -13.61
CA TYR A 202 -5.48 -15.75 -13.16
C TYR A 202 -6.13 -14.39 -13.42
N PRO A 203 -7.26 -14.34 -14.15
CA PRO A 203 -7.99 -13.09 -14.34
C PRO A 203 -8.69 -12.67 -13.03
N VAL A 204 -8.50 -11.44 -12.62
CA VAL A 204 -9.01 -10.90 -11.34
C VAL A 204 -10.24 -10.03 -11.59
N ALA A 205 -10.09 -8.97 -12.38
CA ALA A 205 -11.15 -8.01 -12.65
C ALA A 205 -10.96 -7.33 -14.01
N GLN A 206 -11.99 -6.64 -14.49
CA GLN A 206 -11.88 -5.82 -15.72
C GLN A 206 -11.08 -4.52 -15.50
N SER A 207 -10.16 -4.54 -14.56
CA SER A 207 -9.33 -3.42 -14.17
C SER A 207 -7.94 -3.94 -13.80
N SER A 208 -6.91 -3.11 -13.99
CA SER A 208 -5.51 -3.50 -13.73
C SER A 208 -5.29 -3.85 -12.27
N VAL A 209 -4.55 -4.93 -12.01
CA VAL A 209 -4.09 -5.30 -10.66
C VAL A 209 -2.87 -4.44 -10.31
N ILE A 210 -2.93 -3.75 -9.16
CA ILE A 210 -1.89 -2.81 -8.74
C ILE A 210 -1.10 -3.35 -7.56
N ARG A 211 -1.77 -3.62 -6.42
CA ARG A 211 -1.12 -4.07 -5.20
C ARG A 211 -1.48 -5.49 -4.87
N ILE A 212 -0.51 -6.23 -4.38
CA ILE A 212 -0.66 -7.62 -3.97
C ILE A 212 -0.05 -7.78 -2.58
N ALA A 213 -0.72 -8.55 -1.73
CA ALA A 213 -0.20 -8.93 -0.44
C ALA A 213 -0.51 -10.40 -0.16
N TRP A 214 0.46 -11.15 0.32
CA TRP A 214 0.27 -12.53 0.75
C TRP A 214 0.43 -12.63 2.26
N HIS A 215 -0.62 -13.07 2.91
CA HIS A 215 -0.59 -13.30 4.35
C HIS A 215 -0.19 -14.75 4.65
N ALA A 216 1.08 -14.96 4.98
CA ALA A 216 1.69 -16.29 5.12
C ALA A 216 0.98 -17.20 6.14
N ARG A 217 0.48 -16.65 7.27
CA ARG A 217 -0.16 -17.45 8.34
C ARG A 217 -1.59 -17.85 8.01
N LEU A 218 -2.28 -17.09 7.18
CA LEU A 218 -3.66 -17.36 6.77
C LEU A 218 -3.73 -18.05 5.40
N ASP A 219 -2.62 -18.08 4.70
CA ASP A 219 -2.51 -18.53 3.31
C ASP A 219 -3.56 -17.86 2.40
N GLN A 220 -3.62 -16.55 2.49
CA GLN A 220 -4.54 -15.72 1.74
C GLN A 220 -3.79 -14.67 0.94
N VAL A 221 -4.14 -14.53 -0.33
CA VAL A 221 -3.59 -13.53 -1.23
C VAL A 221 -4.63 -12.43 -1.48
N PHE A 222 -4.25 -11.20 -1.27
CA PHE A 222 -5.05 -10.01 -1.53
C PHE A 222 -4.54 -9.33 -2.79
N ALA A 223 -5.42 -9.06 -3.72
CA ALA A 223 -5.12 -8.30 -4.93
C ALA A 223 -6.03 -7.07 -4.99
N SER A 224 -5.45 -5.90 -5.01
CA SER A 224 -6.19 -4.65 -5.21
C SER A 224 -6.09 -4.20 -6.65
N THR A 225 -7.20 -3.70 -7.17
CA THR A 225 -7.33 -3.27 -8.55
C THR A 225 -7.52 -1.76 -8.65
N ARG A 226 -7.30 -1.22 -9.84
CA ARG A 226 -7.37 0.22 -10.10
C ARG A 226 -8.77 0.83 -9.88
N ASP A 227 -9.82 0.02 -9.98
CA ASP A 227 -11.20 0.43 -9.73
C ASP A 227 -11.54 0.57 -8.24
N GLY A 228 -10.57 0.27 -7.35
CA GLY A 228 -10.74 0.35 -5.91
C GLY A 228 -11.30 -0.91 -5.27
N SER A 229 -11.47 -2.00 -6.03
CA SER A 229 -11.87 -3.28 -5.46
C SER A 229 -10.68 -4.07 -4.91
N VAL A 230 -10.94 -4.91 -3.92
CA VAL A 230 -9.97 -5.83 -3.34
C VAL A 230 -10.51 -7.25 -3.46
N HIS A 231 -9.75 -8.09 -4.13
CA HIS A 231 -10.05 -9.51 -4.32
C HIS A 231 -9.21 -10.33 -3.37
N VAL A 232 -9.83 -11.29 -2.72
CA VAL A 232 -9.17 -12.18 -1.76
C VAL A 232 -9.22 -13.60 -2.28
N PHE A 233 -8.05 -14.18 -2.48
CA PHE A 233 -7.88 -15.57 -2.90
C PHE A 233 -7.48 -16.39 -1.67
N TYR A 234 -8.14 -17.51 -1.47
CA TYR A 234 -7.88 -18.41 -0.35
C TYR A 234 -8.19 -19.85 -0.74
N ASP A 235 -7.52 -20.78 -0.09
CA ASP A 235 -7.84 -22.19 -0.16
C ASP A 235 -8.86 -22.53 0.94
N GLU A 236 -9.99 -23.12 0.55
CA GLU A 236 -11.07 -23.51 1.49
C GLU A 236 -10.62 -24.56 2.51
N HIS A 237 -9.63 -25.36 2.17
CA HIS A 237 -9.13 -26.43 3.03
C HIS A 237 -7.97 -26.00 3.94
N ALA A 238 -7.10 -25.13 3.44
CA ALA A 238 -5.92 -24.66 4.17
C ALA A 238 -6.22 -23.45 5.04
N SER A 239 -7.09 -22.55 4.57
CA SER A 239 -7.38 -21.29 5.24
C SER A 239 -8.56 -21.43 6.21
N GLN A 240 -8.31 -21.25 7.51
CA GLN A 240 -9.35 -21.45 8.55
C GLN A 240 -9.93 -20.16 9.11
N LEU A 241 -9.28 -19.03 8.88
CA LEU A 241 -9.55 -17.72 9.48
C LEU A 241 -9.52 -16.62 8.41
N GLY A 242 -9.52 -15.37 8.82
CA GLY A 242 -9.40 -14.21 7.93
C GLY A 242 -10.66 -13.97 7.13
N ALA A 243 -10.57 -13.99 5.79
CA ALA A 243 -11.69 -13.72 4.89
C ALA A 243 -12.86 -14.70 5.10
N LEU A 244 -12.59 -15.96 5.42
CA LEU A 244 -13.61 -16.98 5.69
C LEU A 244 -14.52 -16.61 6.87
N LEU A 245 -14.04 -15.87 7.85
CA LEU A 245 -14.84 -15.41 8.97
C LEU A 245 -16.00 -14.49 8.56
N SER A 246 -15.83 -13.76 7.47
CA SER A 246 -16.88 -12.90 6.92
C SER A 246 -17.84 -13.66 5.99
N VAL A 247 -17.33 -14.60 5.21
CA VAL A 247 -18.10 -15.42 4.26
C VAL A 247 -19.03 -16.39 5.03
N ASN A 248 -18.53 -16.99 6.10
CA ASN A 248 -19.29 -17.95 6.91
C ASN A 248 -20.23 -17.29 7.96
N LYS A 249 -20.14 -16.00 8.16
CA LYS A 249 -21.10 -15.30 9.01
C LYS A 249 -22.45 -15.24 8.29
N ARG A 250 -23.42 -15.99 8.77
CA ARG A 250 -24.83 -15.70 8.45
C ARG A 250 -25.08 -14.22 8.73
N ALA A 251 -25.71 -13.53 7.77
CA ALA A 251 -26.17 -12.17 7.99
C ALA A 251 -26.86 -12.13 9.36
N ARG A 252 -26.37 -11.30 10.28
CA ARG A 252 -27.08 -11.05 11.52
C ARG A 252 -28.38 -10.40 11.10
N THR A 253 -29.47 -11.18 11.07
CA THR A 253 -30.81 -10.63 11.17
C THR A 253 -30.80 -9.81 12.46
N ARG A 254 -30.98 -8.50 12.35
CA ARG A 254 -31.29 -7.68 13.51
C ARG A 254 -32.55 -8.28 14.10
N THR A 255 -32.41 -9.11 15.11
CA THR A 255 -33.53 -9.49 15.96
C THR A 255 -33.98 -8.20 16.63
N ASN A 256 -35.11 -7.71 16.18
CA ASN A 256 -35.76 -6.62 16.86
C ASN A 256 -35.99 -7.10 18.32
N PRO A 257 -35.40 -6.48 19.37
CA PRO A 257 -35.54 -6.94 20.73
C PRO A 257 -37.00 -6.87 21.22
N PHE A 258 -37.91 -6.31 20.44
CA PHE A 258 -39.36 -6.22 20.71
C PHE A 258 -40.19 -7.11 19.76
N ALA A 259 -39.58 -7.94 18.93
CA ALA A 259 -40.30 -8.92 18.15
C ALA A 259 -40.68 -10.10 19.08
N ASP A 260 -41.95 -10.20 19.39
CA ASP A 260 -42.51 -11.34 20.07
C ASP A 260 -42.39 -12.58 19.16
N ASP A 261 -42.05 -13.71 19.76
CA ASP A 261 -41.64 -14.96 19.16
C ASP A 261 -42.43 -15.38 17.91
N GLY A 262 -41.76 -15.34 16.78
CA GLY A 262 -42.14 -16.10 15.60
C GLY A 262 -42.89 -15.38 14.49
N SER A 263 -43.31 -14.13 14.63
CA SER A 263 -43.75 -13.37 13.46
C SER A 263 -42.61 -12.49 12.91
N GLN A 264 -42.20 -12.79 11.70
CA GLN A 264 -41.21 -11.97 10.93
C GLN A 264 -41.82 -10.65 10.45
N THR A 265 -42.91 -10.18 11.00
CA THR A 265 -43.50 -8.91 10.65
C THR A 265 -42.89 -7.84 11.56
N ASP A 266 -42.18 -6.91 10.98
CA ASP A 266 -41.76 -5.68 11.65
C ASP A 266 -43.03 -4.99 12.19
N PRO A 267 -43.22 -4.85 13.53
CA PRO A 267 -44.44 -4.25 14.08
C PRO A 267 -44.61 -2.77 13.67
N TYR A 268 -43.60 -2.19 12.98
CA TYR A 268 -43.66 -0.82 12.48
C TYR A 268 -43.67 -0.76 10.94
N ALA A 269 -43.75 -1.89 10.23
CA ALA A 269 -43.79 -1.90 8.78
C ALA A 269 -45.00 -1.18 8.18
N ASP A 270 -46.12 -1.17 8.91
CA ASP A 270 -47.36 -0.52 8.49
C ASP A 270 -47.64 0.84 9.17
N VAL A 271 -46.70 1.32 9.98
CA VAL A 271 -46.85 2.66 10.56
C VAL A 271 -46.39 3.68 9.53
N PRO A 272 -47.26 4.55 9.01
CA PRO A 272 -46.86 5.58 8.10
C PRO A 272 -45.77 6.45 8.76
N ILE A 273 -44.62 6.54 8.10
CA ILE A 273 -43.56 7.45 8.52
C ILE A 273 -44.12 8.87 8.34
N ILE A 274 -44.60 9.47 9.42
CA ILE A 274 -44.93 10.89 9.42
C ILE A 274 -43.61 11.64 9.37
N ILE A 275 -43.23 12.07 8.20
CA ILE A 275 -42.16 13.04 8.07
C ILE A 275 -42.76 14.38 8.47
N PRO A 276 -42.38 14.96 9.62
CA PRO A 276 -42.87 16.29 9.98
C PRO A 276 -42.40 17.26 8.89
N GLU A 277 -43.31 18.09 8.38
CA GLU A 277 -42.93 19.21 7.54
C GLU A 277 -41.81 19.99 8.23
N GLU A 278 -40.82 20.39 7.45
CA GLU A 278 -39.70 21.21 7.94
C GLU A 278 -40.26 22.46 8.63
N THR A 279 -40.50 22.35 9.90
CA THR A 279 -40.67 23.53 10.74
C THR A 279 -39.31 23.87 11.32
N ASP A 280 -38.87 25.10 11.12
CA ASP A 280 -37.58 25.63 11.62
C ASP A 280 -37.43 25.59 13.14
N HIS A 281 -38.19 24.77 13.83
CA HIS A 281 -38.17 24.67 15.28
C HIS A 281 -37.78 23.28 15.75
N ASP A 282 -36.69 23.23 16.49
CA ASP A 282 -36.20 22.06 17.26
C ASP A 282 -37.23 21.60 18.37
N ASP A 283 -38.43 22.13 18.38
CA ASP A 283 -39.43 21.90 19.42
C ASP A 283 -40.09 20.51 19.42
N TRP A 284 -39.90 19.77 18.32
CA TRP A 284 -40.40 18.38 18.20
C TRP A 284 -39.43 17.33 18.74
N LEU A 285 -38.19 17.74 19.07
CA LEU A 285 -37.23 16.82 19.67
C LEU A 285 -37.60 16.58 21.14
N ASP A 286 -37.96 15.34 21.44
CA ASP A 286 -38.10 14.86 22.80
C ASP A 286 -36.88 15.33 23.64
N PRO A 287 -37.09 15.75 24.91
CA PRO A 287 -35.96 16.13 25.78
C PRO A 287 -34.82 15.15 25.87
N VAL A 288 -35.11 13.85 25.59
CA VAL A 288 -34.10 12.80 25.52
C VAL A 288 -33.12 12.97 24.34
N TYR A 289 -33.55 13.61 23.27
CA TYR A 289 -32.73 13.85 22.07
C TYR A 289 -32.13 15.26 22.01
N LYS A 290 -32.43 16.11 22.99
CA LYS A 290 -31.68 17.37 23.09
C LYS A 290 -30.21 17.05 23.28
N LYS A 291 -29.38 17.60 22.42
CA LYS A 291 -27.92 17.44 22.50
C LYS A 291 -27.47 17.58 23.94
N PRO A 292 -26.69 16.65 24.49
CA PRO A 292 -26.25 16.71 25.87
C PRO A 292 -25.64 18.10 26.11
N GLN A 293 -26.17 18.84 27.03
CA GLN A 293 -25.54 20.10 27.48
C GLN A 293 -24.19 19.68 28.06
N PHE A 294 -23.13 19.98 27.32
CA PHE A 294 -21.78 19.78 27.85
C PHE A 294 -21.70 20.42 29.22
N PRO A 295 -21.12 19.74 30.21
CA PRO A 295 -20.95 20.30 31.54
C PRO A 295 -20.26 21.66 31.36
N ARG A 296 -20.72 22.64 32.09
CA ARG A 296 -20.26 24.05 32.04
C ARG A 296 -18.79 24.21 32.47
N ASN A 297 -17.92 23.37 31.99
CA ASN A 297 -16.49 23.54 32.11
C ASN A 297 -16.07 24.61 31.07
N PRO A 298 -15.51 25.75 31.51
CA PRO A 298 -15.12 26.82 30.60
C PRO A 298 -14.21 26.39 29.45
N LYS A 299 -13.52 25.26 29.59
CA LYS A 299 -12.69 24.69 28.53
C LYS A 299 -13.47 23.94 27.44
N ASN A 300 -14.69 23.46 27.75
CA ASN A 300 -15.46 22.61 26.83
C ASN A 300 -16.82 23.24 26.45
N ALA A 301 -17.20 24.33 27.07
CA ALA A 301 -18.53 24.92 26.93
C ALA A 301 -18.66 25.98 25.82
N ARG A 302 -17.56 26.33 25.15
CA ARG A 302 -17.62 27.31 24.06
C ARG A 302 -16.87 26.83 22.84
N VAL A 303 -17.57 26.83 21.71
CA VAL A 303 -16.93 26.97 20.42
C VAL A 303 -16.06 28.21 20.50
N PRO A 304 -14.78 28.16 20.09
CA PRO A 304 -13.94 29.36 20.04
C PRO A 304 -14.67 30.44 19.26
N GLU A 305 -15.09 31.51 19.94
CA GLU A 305 -15.66 32.66 19.26
C GLU A 305 -14.60 33.16 18.28
N ARG A 306 -15.01 33.38 17.04
CA ARG A 306 -14.16 34.07 16.08
C ARG A 306 -13.70 35.37 16.74
N PRO A 307 -12.44 35.79 16.53
CA PRO A 307 -12.00 37.11 17.00
C PRO A 307 -13.00 38.14 16.49
N LEU A 308 -13.69 38.74 17.40
CA LEU A 308 -14.56 39.86 17.06
C LEU A 308 -13.67 41.01 16.62
N GLU A 309 -14.11 41.75 15.64
CA GLU A 309 -13.48 43.01 15.27
C GLU A 309 -13.41 43.89 16.50
N GLY A 310 -12.22 44.18 16.95
CA GLY A 310 -11.97 44.94 18.16
C GLY A 310 -11.40 44.14 19.33
N ARG A 311 -11.06 44.81 20.37
CA ARG A 311 -10.48 44.27 21.59
C ARG A 311 -11.53 43.50 22.39
N GLY A 312 -11.43 42.19 22.40
CA GLY A 312 -12.26 41.33 23.25
C GLY A 312 -11.89 41.49 24.73
N LYS A 313 -12.87 41.27 25.60
CA LYS A 313 -12.65 41.12 27.04
C LYS A 313 -11.67 39.96 27.28
N GLY A 314 -10.54 40.23 27.88
CA GLY A 314 -9.52 39.27 28.20
C GLY A 314 -8.25 39.34 27.35
N GLY A 315 -8.00 40.50 26.71
CA GLY A 315 -6.72 40.74 26.00
C GLY A 315 -6.60 40.05 24.67
N ARG A 316 -7.69 39.55 24.12
CA ARG A 316 -7.73 39.02 22.78
C ARG A 316 -7.88 40.13 21.78
N ILE A 317 -6.99 40.18 20.86
CA ILE A 317 -7.02 41.08 19.71
C ILE A 317 -7.72 40.31 18.59
N GLY A 318 -8.67 40.93 18.00
CA GLY A 318 -9.23 40.46 16.75
C GLY A 318 -8.24 40.59 15.61
#